data_c1a06bc8a7cc8a2ed82b6a218d7022e4
#
_entry.id   c1a06bc8a7cc8a2ed82b6a218d7022e4
#
_cell.length_a   1.000
_cell.length_b   1.000
_cell.length_c   1.000
_cell.angle_alpha   90.00
_cell.angle_beta   90.00
_cell.angle_gamma   90.00
#
_symmetry.space_group_name_H-M   'P 1'
#
loop_
_entity.id
_entity.type
_entity.pdbx_description
1 polymer ?
#
loop_
_entity_poly.entity_id
_entity_poly.type
_entity_poly.pdbx_seq_one_letter_code
_entity_poly.pdbx_strand_id
1 'polypeptide(L)'
;MKFIFWMIFLLFLVQCSQKKRATAEDLESVDLNYPLPGFDLEGSDPLAIVLADRIMSAMGGREAWDKTRYIKWKFFGRRTLLWDKESAKVRIEIEQGNQVILLDLNQLTGKVFQQGIELTDPDSVSFYLAKGERIWINDSYWLVMPYKLKDTGVTLTYVKEDKTQSGELSDVLKLTFENVGVSPDNAYWVWVSKDQDLIKQWAYFTHFTDSLPQFVSPWDNYEQFGQILLAQGRGSRNLTEVAVLTTVPQQTFISL
;
A
#
# COMPACT_ATOMS: atom_id res chain seq x y z
N MET A 1 64.81 -26.65 36.11
CA MET A 1 64.01 -25.69 35.31
C MET A 1 62.77 -26.45 34.85
N LYS A 2 61.61 -26.16 35.44
CA LYS A 2 60.31 -26.80 35.10
C LYS A 2 59.51 -25.77 34.30
N PHE A 3 59.25 -26.02 33.03
CA PHE A 3 58.34 -25.23 32.21
C PHE A 3 56.91 -25.72 32.44
N ILE A 4 56.06 -24.84 32.96
CA ILE A 4 54.60 -25.05 33.10
C ILE A 4 53.95 -24.49 31.85
N PHE A 5 53.32 -25.38 31.04
CA PHE A 5 52.52 -25.01 29.84
C PHE A 5 51.09 -24.67 30.31
N TRP A 6 50.70 -23.41 30.15
CA TRP A 6 49.32 -22.95 30.37
C TRP A 6 48.55 -23.15 29.10
N MET A 7 47.58 -24.07 29.12
CA MET A 7 46.66 -24.33 28.04
C MET A 7 45.43 -23.44 28.26
N ILE A 8 45.27 -22.38 27.45
CA ILE A 8 44.08 -21.52 27.46
C ILE A 8 42.99 -22.23 26.68
N PHE A 9 41.95 -22.66 27.38
CA PHE A 9 40.74 -23.24 26.81
C PHE A 9 39.80 -22.08 26.40
N LEU A 10 39.72 -21.78 25.09
CA LEU A 10 38.73 -20.84 24.54
C LEU A 10 37.38 -21.55 24.48
N LEU A 11 36.49 -21.18 25.39
CA LEU A 11 35.08 -21.55 25.33
C LEU A 11 34.39 -20.71 24.24
N PHE A 12 34.11 -21.30 23.11
CA PHE A 12 33.18 -20.75 22.14
C PHE A 12 31.76 -20.88 22.68
N LEU A 13 31.18 -19.78 23.17
CA LEU A 13 29.76 -19.70 23.43
C LEU A 13 29.02 -19.63 22.09
N VAL A 14 28.50 -20.78 21.67
CA VAL A 14 27.50 -20.84 20.60
C VAL A 14 26.23 -20.22 21.13
N GLN A 15 25.98 -18.97 20.77
CA GLN A 15 24.74 -18.25 21.05
C GLN A 15 23.66 -18.81 20.11
N CYS A 16 22.95 -19.82 20.58
CA CYS A 16 21.78 -20.35 19.90
C CYS A 16 20.69 -19.29 19.98
N SER A 17 20.46 -18.57 18.87
CA SER A 17 19.32 -17.64 18.74
C SER A 17 18.04 -18.46 18.82
N GLN A 18 17.43 -18.53 19.99
CA GLN A 18 16.10 -19.10 20.15
C GLN A 18 15.12 -18.19 19.42
N LYS A 19 14.55 -18.69 18.31
CA LYS A 19 13.33 -18.12 17.72
C LYS A 19 12.30 -18.00 18.83
N LYS A 20 11.97 -16.77 19.25
CA LYS A 20 10.87 -16.50 20.18
C LYS A 20 9.61 -17.12 19.56
N ARG A 21 9.03 -18.11 20.24
CA ARG A 21 7.67 -18.54 19.96
C ARG A 21 6.75 -17.37 20.29
N ALA A 22 5.82 -17.06 19.38
CA ALA A 22 4.76 -16.09 19.63
C ALA A 22 4.07 -16.42 20.96
N THR A 23 4.02 -15.44 21.85
CA THR A 23 3.36 -15.58 23.17
C THR A 23 1.88 -15.21 23.02
N ALA A 24 1.06 -15.53 24.03
CA ALA A 24 -0.34 -15.12 24.05
C ALA A 24 -0.51 -13.59 23.99
N GLU A 25 0.48 -12.82 24.46
CA GLU A 25 0.52 -11.34 24.33
C GLU A 25 0.72 -10.88 22.90
N ASP A 26 1.46 -11.66 22.07
CA ASP A 26 1.60 -11.38 20.64
C ASP A 26 0.25 -11.59 19.90
N LEU A 27 -0.62 -12.45 20.41
CA LEU A 27 -1.96 -12.69 19.87
C LEU A 27 -2.96 -11.60 20.28
N GLU A 28 -2.82 -10.98 21.46
CA GLU A 28 -3.67 -9.85 21.87
C GLU A 28 -3.34 -8.56 21.07
N SER A 29 -2.10 -8.38 20.59
CA SER A 29 -1.74 -7.25 19.74
C SER A 29 -2.27 -7.36 18.31
N VAL A 30 -2.66 -8.55 17.87
CA VAL A 30 -3.21 -8.82 16.51
C VAL A 30 -4.64 -8.26 16.34
N ASP A 31 -5.36 -8.03 17.43
CA ASP A 31 -6.75 -7.56 17.39
C ASP A 31 -6.91 -6.07 17.00
N LEU A 32 -5.81 -5.32 16.92
CA LEU A 32 -5.83 -3.90 16.50
C LEU A 32 -5.89 -3.70 14.98
N ASN A 33 -5.70 -4.75 14.18
CA ASN A 33 -5.74 -4.69 12.71
C ASN A 33 -6.99 -5.37 12.14
N TYR A 34 -8.16 -5.06 12.70
CA TYR A 34 -9.43 -5.64 12.24
C TYR A 34 -9.67 -5.38 10.74
N PRO A 35 -10.26 -6.35 10.01
CA PRO A 35 -10.61 -6.19 8.61
C PRO A 35 -11.75 -5.18 8.44
N LEU A 36 -11.81 -4.56 7.26
CA LEU A 36 -12.99 -3.76 6.89
C LEU A 36 -14.22 -4.68 6.65
N PRO A 37 -15.45 -4.15 6.86
CA PRO A 37 -16.65 -4.87 6.49
C PRO A 37 -16.60 -5.33 5.03
N GLY A 38 -16.89 -6.62 4.78
CA GLY A 38 -16.84 -7.19 3.44
C GLY A 38 -15.47 -7.73 3.00
N PHE A 39 -14.47 -7.74 3.87
CA PHE A 39 -13.27 -8.57 3.67
C PHE A 39 -13.69 -10.06 3.69
N ASP A 40 -13.21 -10.85 2.75
CA ASP A 40 -13.52 -12.29 2.68
C ASP A 40 -12.67 -13.06 3.69
N LEU A 41 -13.12 -13.07 4.94
CA LEU A 41 -12.42 -13.73 6.03
C LEU A 41 -12.45 -15.27 5.88
N GLU A 42 -13.59 -15.83 5.41
CA GLU A 42 -13.77 -17.27 5.29
C GLU A 42 -13.01 -17.84 4.07
N GLY A 43 -12.94 -17.10 2.99
CA GLY A 43 -12.19 -17.47 1.77
C GLY A 43 -10.70 -17.20 1.86
N SER A 44 -10.23 -16.48 2.89
CA SER A 44 -8.80 -16.13 3.05
C SER A 44 -8.03 -17.16 3.87
N ASP A 45 -6.78 -17.44 3.47
CA ASP A 45 -5.90 -18.31 4.23
C ASP A 45 -5.50 -17.68 5.57
N PRO A 46 -5.60 -18.43 6.70
CA PRO A 46 -5.22 -17.91 8.01
C PRO A 46 -3.78 -17.38 8.07
N LEU A 47 -2.83 -18.04 7.40
CA LEU A 47 -1.44 -17.58 7.34
C LEU A 47 -1.31 -16.24 6.56
N ALA A 48 -2.07 -16.08 5.49
CA ALA A 48 -2.08 -14.83 4.72
C ALA A 48 -2.66 -13.67 5.53
N ILE A 49 -3.68 -13.92 6.36
CA ILE A 49 -4.26 -12.92 7.27
C ILE A 49 -3.21 -12.48 8.31
N VAL A 50 -2.52 -13.43 8.94
CA VAL A 50 -1.44 -13.14 9.92
C VAL A 50 -0.33 -12.31 9.28
N LEU A 51 0.08 -12.63 8.05
CA LEU A 51 1.09 -11.85 7.33
C LEU A 51 0.59 -10.44 7.01
N ALA A 52 -0.67 -10.29 6.62
CA ALA A 52 -1.27 -8.97 6.38
C ALA A 52 -1.30 -8.11 7.66
N ASP A 53 -1.55 -8.71 8.83
CA ASP A 53 -1.52 -8.02 10.12
C ASP A 53 -0.10 -7.60 10.51
N ARG A 54 0.89 -8.45 10.26
CA ARG A 54 2.31 -8.12 10.47
C ARG A 54 2.75 -6.96 9.56
N ILE A 55 2.35 -6.97 8.28
CA ILE A 55 2.62 -5.86 7.36
C ILE A 55 2.00 -4.57 7.89
N MET A 56 0.73 -4.59 8.27
CA MET A 56 0.04 -3.42 8.80
C MET A 56 0.77 -2.88 10.04
N SER A 57 1.17 -3.76 10.96
CA SER A 57 1.91 -3.39 12.18
C SER A 57 3.27 -2.79 11.87
N ALA A 58 4.04 -3.39 10.95
CA ALA A 58 5.34 -2.88 10.53
C ALA A 58 5.25 -1.51 9.85
N MET A 59 4.11 -1.19 9.25
CA MET A 59 3.88 0.08 8.56
C MET A 59 3.30 1.19 9.46
N GLY A 60 3.22 0.98 10.78
CA GLY A 60 2.72 1.96 11.76
C GLY A 60 1.37 1.58 12.38
N GLY A 61 0.71 0.53 11.87
CA GLY A 61 -0.53 -0.01 12.42
C GLY A 61 -1.79 0.66 11.88
N ARG A 62 -2.91 -0.01 12.12
CA ARG A 62 -4.23 0.41 11.64
C ARG A 62 -4.65 1.77 12.19
N GLU A 63 -4.40 2.02 13.47
CA GLU A 63 -4.76 3.27 14.12
C GLU A 63 -4.04 4.47 13.49
N ALA A 64 -2.72 4.35 13.23
CA ALA A 64 -1.94 5.39 12.57
C ALA A 64 -2.44 5.64 11.13
N TRP A 65 -2.75 4.58 10.39
CA TRP A 65 -3.36 4.67 9.07
C TRP A 65 -4.72 5.39 9.10
N ASP A 66 -5.60 5.04 10.01
CA ASP A 66 -6.93 5.63 10.12
C ASP A 66 -6.87 7.12 10.51
N LYS A 67 -5.96 7.50 11.41
CA LYS A 67 -5.70 8.90 11.80
C LYS A 67 -5.00 9.74 10.73
N THR A 68 -4.37 9.10 9.73
CA THR A 68 -3.75 9.82 8.61
C THR A 68 -4.83 10.39 7.72
N ARG A 69 -4.98 11.71 7.68
CA ARG A 69 -6.04 12.38 6.94
C ARG A 69 -5.63 12.77 5.54
N TYR A 70 -4.58 13.59 5.38
CA TYR A 70 -4.21 14.13 4.09
C TYR A 70 -2.96 13.45 3.56
N ILE A 71 -3.05 12.89 2.34
CA ILE A 71 -1.92 12.29 1.64
C ILE A 71 -1.76 12.98 0.29
N LYS A 72 -0.55 13.48 0.03
CA LYS A 72 -0.14 14.05 -1.26
C LYS A 72 0.89 13.16 -1.91
N TRP A 73 0.83 13.00 -3.22
CA TRP A 73 1.89 12.36 -4.02
C TRP A 73 1.84 12.79 -5.48
N LYS A 74 2.98 12.67 -6.16
CA LYS A 74 3.06 12.80 -7.62
C LYS A 74 3.24 11.43 -8.25
N PHE A 75 2.29 11.05 -9.08
CA PHE A 75 2.23 9.74 -9.72
C PHE A 75 3.06 9.75 -11.01
N PHE A 76 4.22 9.09 -10.97
CA PHE A 76 5.13 8.87 -12.11
C PHE A 76 5.43 10.14 -12.93
N GLY A 77 5.57 11.30 -12.26
CA GLY A 77 5.83 12.57 -12.88
C GLY A 77 4.73 13.14 -13.77
N ARG A 78 3.52 12.54 -13.75
CA ARG A 78 2.44 12.91 -14.69
C ARG A 78 1.33 13.74 -14.08
N ARG A 79 1.04 13.49 -12.80
CA ARG A 79 -0.07 14.13 -12.10
C ARG A 79 0.18 14.12 -10.60
N THR A 80 -0.30 15.16 -9.94
CA THR A 80 -0.25 15.29 -8.48
C THR A 80 -1.63 15.04 -7.92
N LEU A 81 -1.70 14.20 -6.88
CA LEU A 81 -2.93 13.95 -6.14
C LEU A 81 -2.77 14.47 -4.71
N LEU A 82 -3.82 15.08 -4.20
CA LEU A 82 -3.99 15.41 -2.79
C LEU A 82 -5.33 14.83 -2.33
N TRP A 83 -5.28 13.90 -1.39
CA TRP A 83 -6.43 13.14 -0.92
C TRP A 83 -6.74 13.47 0.54
N ASP A 84 -7.96 13.91 0.82
CA ASP A 84 -8.55 13.99 2.15
C ASP A 84 -9.33 12.69 2.40
N LYS A 85 -8.73 11.76 3.15
CA LYS A 85 -9.33 10.45 3.45
C LYS A 85 -10.62 10.58 4.27
N GLU A 86 -10.65 11.53 5.21
CA GLU A 86 -11.77 11.70 6.12
C GLU A 86 -13.02 12.22 5.40
N SER A 87 -12.87 13.21 4.53
CA SER A 87 -14.00 13.77 3.77
C SER A 87 -14.20 13.11 2.41
N ALA A 88 -13.42 12.10 2.08
CA ALA A 88 -13.44 11.40 0.78
C ALA A 88 -13.31 12.35 -0.42
N LYS A 89 -12.46 13.36 -0.33
CA LYS A 89 -12.23 14.33 -1.41
C LYS A 89 -10.84 14.19 -1.99
N VAL A 90 -10.73 14.37 -3.29
CA VAL A 90 -9.44 14.37 -3.98
C VAL A 90 -9.33 15.54 -4.95
N ARG A 91 -8.16 16.19 -4.91
CA ARG A 91 -7.70 17.12 -5.93
C ARG A 91 -6.68 16.41 -6.81
N ILE A 92 -6.91 16.39 -8.11
CA ILE A 92 -6.02 15.77 -9.10
C ILE A 92 -5.57 16.85 -10.07
N GLU A 93 -4.27 17.10 -10.12
CA GLU A 93 -3.66 18.04 -11.05
C GLU A 93 -2.91 17.27 -12.14
N ILE A 94 -3.31 17.43 -13.39
CA ILE A 94 -2.72 16.77 -14.55
C ILE A 94 -1.94 17.82 -15.33
N GLU A 95 -0.60 17.73 -15.32
CA GLU A 95 0.28 18.71 -15.94
C GLU A 95 0.04 18.80 -17.46
N GLN A 96 -0.09 17.65 -18.11
CA GLN A 96 -0.41 17.61 -19.53
C GLN A 96 -1.84 18.10 -19.76
N GLY A 97 -1.99 19.26 -20.38
CA GLY A 97 -3.29 19.89 -20.64
C GLY A 97 -3.76 20.85 -19.55
N ASN A 98 -2.96 21.07 -18.51
CA ASN A 98 -3.28 21.97 -17.38
C ASN A 98 -4.72 21.76 -16.88
N GLN A 99 -5.01 20.51 -16.45
CA GLN A 99 -6.32 20.10 -15.97
C GLN A 99 -6.30 19.88 -14.47
N VAL A 100 -7.33 20.38 -13.78
CA VAL A 100 -7.57 20.13 -12.36
C VAL A 100 -8.95 19.51 -12.19
N ILE A 101 -9.02 18.38 -11.46
CA ILE A 101 -10.27 17.71 -11.11
C ILE A 101 -10.39 17.77 -9.59
N LEU A 102 -11.46 18.37 -9.10
CA LEU A 102 -11.84 18.39 -7.69
C LEU A 102 -13.04 17.45 -7.53
N LEU A 103 -12.86 16.35 -6.83
CA LEU A 103 -13.84 15.25 -6.82
C LEU A 103 -14.20 14.87 -5.39
N ASP A 104 -15.50 14.77 -5.12
CA ASP A 104 -16.06 14.06 -3.98
C ASP A 104 -16.26 12.59 -4.38
N LEU A 105 -15.52 11.70 -3.73
CA LEU A 105 -15.49 10.27 -4.05
C LEU A 105 -16.76 9.52 -3.63
N ASN A 106 -17.50 10.05 -2.63
CA ASN A 106 -18.72 9.41 -2.16
C ASN A 106 -19.91 9.70 -3.07
N GLN A 107 -19.95 10.92 -3.63
CA GLN A 107 -21.08 11.39 -4.44
C GLN A 107 -20.80 11.41 -5.94
N LEU A 108 -19.53 11.25 -6.33
CA LEU A 108 -19.02 11.41 -7.70
C LEU A 108 -19.42 12.79 -8.28
N THR A 109 -19.37 13.81 -7.45
CA THR A 109 -19.64 15.21 -7.80
C THR A 109 -18.39 16.05 -7.64
N GLY A 110 -18.35 17.22 -8.26
CA GLY A 110 -17.20 18.10 -8.12
C GLY A 110 -17.09 19.14 -9.24
N LYS A 111 -15.86 19.62 -9.43
CA LYS A 111 -15.52 20.63 -10.43
C LYS A 111 -14.34 20.19 -11.28
N VAL A 112 -14.35 20.61 -12.52
CA VAL A 112 -13.26 20.34 -13.46
C VAL A 112 -12.81 21.67 -14.07
N PHE A 113 -11.50 21.90 -14.06
CA PHE A 113 -10.90 23.07 -14.68
C PHE A 113 -9.95 22.62 -15.80
N GLN A 114 -9.99 23.31 -16.91
CA GLN A 114 -9.08 23.10 -18.02
C GLN A 114 -8.47 24.43 -18.43
N GLN A 115 -7.14 24.53 -18.41
CA GLN A 115 -6.40 25.78 -18.66
C GLN A 115 -6.86 26.93 -17.75
N GLY A 116 -7.21 26.64 -16.50
CA GLY A 116 -7.69 27.62 -15.51
C GLY A 116 -9.16 27.99 -15.62
N ILE A 117 -9.90 27.46 -16.60
CA ILE A 117 -11.33 27.74 -16.83
C ILE A 117 -12.17 26.58 -16.31
N GLU A 118 -13.18 26.87 -15.49
CA GLU A 118 -14.14 25.87 -15.01
C GLU A 118 -15.02 25.37 -16.16
N LEU A 119 -15.12 24.05 -16.32
CA LEU A 119 -16.02 23.44 -17.29
C LEU A 119 -17.45 23.49 -16.75
N THR A 120 -18.39 23.90 -17.60
CA THR A 120 -19.80 24.04 -17.23
C THR A 120 -20.73 23.09 -18.00
N ASP A 121 -20.21 22.45 -19.07
CA ASP A 121 -20.97 21.44 -19.82
C ASP A 121 -21.14 20.17 -18.97
N PRO A 122 -22.39 19.74 -18.64
CA PRO A 122 -22.62 18.64 -17.71
C PRO A 122 -22.02 17.30 -18.17
N ASP A 123 -22.04 17.01 -19.47
CA ASP A 123 -21.54 15.75 -20.01
C ASP A 123 -20.01 15.69 -19.90
N SER A 124 -19.33 16.79 -20.23
CA SER A 124 -17.89 16.92 -20.06
C SER A 124 -17.47 16.81 -18.59
N VAL A 125 -18.19 17.50 -17.68
CA VAL A 125 -17.92 17.43 -16.24
C VAL A 125 -18.07 16.01 -15.74
N SER A 126 -19.19 15.33 -16.05
CA SER A 126 -19.42 13.94 -15.66
C SER A 126 -18.33 13.00 -16.17
N PHE A 127 -17.93 13.14 -17.45
CA PHE A 127 -16.86 12.34 -18.04
C PHE A 127 -15.54 12.49 -17.30
N TYR A 128 -15.15 13.73 -16.95
CA TYR A 128 -13.88 13.97 -16.27
C TYR A 128 -13.93 13.60 -14.79
N LEU A 129 -15.05 13.71 -14.11
CA LEU A 129 -15.22 13.23 -12.73
C LEU A 129 -15.07 11.70 -12.67
N ALA A 130 -15.73 10.96 -13.56
CA ALA A 130 -15.56 9.51 -13.67
C ALA A 130 -14.11 9.10 -14.06
N LYS A 131 -13.44 9.90 -14.90
CA LYS A 131 -12.00 9.72 -15.17
C LYS A 131 -11.16 9.97 -13.91
N GLY A 132 -11.47 11.00 -13.13
CA GLY A 132 -10.80 11.34 -11.87
C GLY A 132 -10.91 10.22 -10.84
N GLU A 133 -12.08 9.61 -10.70
CA GLU A 133 -12.30 8.46 -9.84
C GLU A 133 -11.39 7.29 -10.23
N ARG A 134 -11.37 6.90 -11.51
CA ARG A 134 -10.49 5.81 -12.00
C ARG A 134 -9.01 6.12 -11.78
N ILE A 135 -8.60 7.39 -11.98
CA ILE A 135 -7.25 7.85 -11.68
C ILE A 135 -6.94 7.66 -10.19
N TRP A 136 -7.83 8.12 -9.30
CA TRP A 136 -7.61 8.01 -7.87
C TRP A 136 -7.54 6.55 -7.42
N ILE A 137 -8.45 5.69 -7.89
CA ILE A 137 -8.43 4.25 -7.57
C ILE A 137 -7.07 3.64 -7.95
N ASN A 138 -6.64 3.84 -9.19
CA ASN A 138 -5.35 3.29 -9.66
C ASN A 138 -4.16 3.88 -8.90
N ASP A 139 -4.05 5.20 -8.86
CA ASP A 139 -2.85 5.88 -8.37
C ASP A 139 -2.67 5.77 -6.86
N SER A 140 -3.78 5.76 -6.09
CA SER A 140 -3.72 5.53 -4.65
C SER A 140 -3.30 4.09 -4.34
N TYR A 141 -3.77 3.11 -5.11
CA TYR A 141 -3.41 1.71 -4.90
C TYR A 141 -1.90 1.48 -5.05
N TRP A 142 -1.25 2.16 -5.99
CA TRP A 142 0.21 2.14 -6.16
C TRP A 142 0.98 2.72 -4.97
N LEU A 143 0.35 3.49 -4.10
CA LEU A 143 1.00 4.07 -2.91
C LEU A 143 0.62 3.33 -1.63
N VAL A 144 -0.67 3.01 -1.46
CA VAL A 144 -1.23 2.58 -0.17
C VAL A 144 -1.76 1.14 -0.15
N MET A 145 -1.50 0.34 -1.19
CA MET A 145 -1.96 -1.06 -1.27
C MET A 145 -1.65 -1.88 0.00
N PRO A 146 -0.49 -1.76 0.65
CA PRO A 146 -0.23 -2.53 1.86
C PRO A 146 -1.18 -2.24 3.02
N TYR A 147 -1.82 -1.07 3.06
CA TYR A 147 -2.86 -0.74 4.05
C TYR A 147 -4.24 -1.29 3.69
N LYS A 148 -4.39 -1.82 2.48
CA LYS A 148 -5.65 -2.28 1.89
C LYS A 148 -5.76 -3.80 1.77
N LEU A 149 -4.86 -4.55 2.41
CA LEU A 149 -4.82 -6.01 2.31
C LEU A 149 -6.07 -6.69 2.89
N LYS A 150 -6.72 -6.05 3.88
CA LYS A 150 -7.97 -6.55 4.47
C LYS A 150 -9.15 -5.59 4.23
N ASP A 151 -9.17 -4.92 3.06
CA ASP A 151 -10.29 -4.08 2.63
C ASP A 151 -11.47 -4.92 2.13
N THR A 152 -12.62 -4.25 1.97
CA THR A 152 -13.84 -4.82 1.39
C THR A 152 -13.55 -5.52 0.07
N GLY A 153 -14.07 -6.73 -0.10
CA GLY A 153 -13.98 -7.54 -1.32
C GLY A 153 -12.61 -8.16 -1.59
N VAL A 154 -11.65 -8.06 -0.66
CA VAL A 154 -10.33 -8.69 -0.79
C VAL A 154 -10.37 -10.10 -0.22
N THR A 155 -9.79 -11.05 -0.97
CA THR A 155 -9.47 -12.40 -0.50
C THR A 155 -7.95 -12.58 -0.55
N LEU A 156 -7.36 -13.12 0.52
CA LEU A 156 -5.93 -13.36 0.66
C LEU A 156 -5.59 -14.84 0.60
N THR A 157 -4.62 -15.22 -0.22
CA THR A 157 -4.11 -16.59 -0.30
C THR A 157 -2.59 -16.60 -0.10
N TYR A 158 -2.09 -17.50 0.73
CA TYR A 158 -0.65 -17.77 0.81
C TYR A 158 -0.25 -18.65 -0.37
N VAL A 159 0.70 -18.20 -1.18
CA VAL A 159 1.11 -18.92 -2.39
C VAL A 159 2.30 -19.83 -2.13
N LYS A 160 3.40 -19.28 -1.61
CA LYS A 160 4.70 -19.98 -1.43
C LYS A 160 5.73 -19.07 -0.75
N GLU A 161 6.86 -19.66 -0.39
CA GLU A 161 8.11 -18.91 -0.23
C GLU A 161 8.76 -18.74 -1.61
N ASP A 162 9.28 -17.55 -1.89
CA ASP A 162 9.99 -17.28 -3.14
C ASP A 162 10.98 -16.11 -2.96
N LYS A 163 11.88 -15.94 -3.91
CA LYS A 163 12.79 -14.80 -3.92
C LYS A 163 12.21 -13.67 -4.76
N THR A 164 12.39 -12.44 -4.27
CA THR A 164 12.19 -11.25 -5.11
C THR A 164 13.17 -11.24 -6.29
N GLN A 165 12.97 -10.37 -7.26
CA GLN A 165 13.93 -10.16 -8.36
C GLN A 165 15.30 -9.68 -7.85
N SER A 166 15.36 -9.04 -6.66
CA SER A 166 16.62 -8.66 -6.00
C SER A 166 17.27 -9.79 -5.20
N GLY A 167 16.62 -10.97 -5.10
CA GLY A 167 17.15 -12.17 -4.43
C GLY A 167 16.77 -12.30 -2.95
N GLU A 168 15.96 -11.39 -2.39
CA GLU A 168 15.48 -11.46 -1.00
C GLU A 168 14.43 -12.57 -0.83
N LEU A 169 14.65 -13.48 0.14
CA LEU A 169 13.71 -14.54 0.48
C LEU A 169 12.47 -13.95 1.16
N SER A 170 11.31 -14.25 0.62
CA SER A 170 10.03 -13.64 1.00
C SER A 170 8.90 -14.66 1.04
N ASP A 171 7.87 -14.36 1.81
CA ASP A 171 6.57 -15.02 1.72
C ASP A 171 5.74 -14.33 0.63
N VAL A 172 5.06 -15.11 -0.21
CA VAL A 172 4.25 -14.58 -1.32
C VAL A 172 2.77 -14.72 -1.01
N LEU A 173 2.07 -13.58 -1.01
CA LEU A 173 0.62 -13.52 -0.89
C LEU A 173 0.00 -13.19 -2.25
N LYS A 174 -1.15 -13.80 -2.52
CA LYS A 174 -2.03 -13.46 -3.65
C LYS A 174 -3.24 -12.70 -3.11
N LEU A 175 -3.56 -11.60 -3.77
CA LEU A 175 -4.78 -10.82 -3.56
C LEU A 175 -5.71 -11.05 -4.74
N THR A 176 -6.96 -11.38 -4.48
CA THR A 176 -8.05 -11.39 -5.45
C THR A 176 -9.18 -10.50 -4.95
N PHE A 177 -10.10 -10.11 -5.83
CA PHE A 177 -11.11 -9.11 -5.56
C PHE A 177 -12.49 -9.59 -5.99
N GLU A 178 -13.50 -9.24 -5.22
CA GLU A 178 -14.89 -9.47 -5.56
C GLU A 178 -15.69 -8.17 -5.43
N ASN A 179 -16.36 -7.80 -6.53
CA ASN A 179 -17.28 -6.64 -6.59
C ASN A 179 -16.66 -5.28 -6.16
N VAL A 180 -15.34 -5.12 -6.25
CA VAL A 180 -14.63 -3.88 -5.88
C VAL A 180 -13.63 -3.47 -6.95
N GLY A 181 -13.34 -2.15 -7.00
CA GLY A 181 -12.42 -1.56 -7.95
C GLY A 181 -12.96 -1.51 -9.39
N VAL A 182 -12.10 -1.11 -10.33
CA VAL A 182 -12.45 -0.98 -11.76
C VAL A 182 -12.15 -2.24 -12.57
N SER A 183 -11.50 -3.22 -11.97
CA SER A 183 -11.09 -4.47 -12.64
C SER A 183 -11.08 -5.62 -11.60
N PRO A 184 -12.24 -6.14 -11.21
CA PRO A 184 -12.33 -7.19 -10.17
C PRO A 184 -11.67 -8.51 -10.59
N ASP A 185 -11.52 -8.77 -11.89
CA ASP A 185 -10.84 -9.97 -12.39
C ASP A 185 -9.33 -9.98 -12.19
N ASN A 186 -8.75 -8.86 -11.80
CA ASN A 186 -7.31 -8.74 -11.59
C ASN A 186 -6.86 -9.51 -10.35
N ALA A 187 -5.57 -9.89 -10.34
CA ALA A 187 -4.91 -10.35 -9.13
C ALA A 187 -3.56 -9.67 -8.94
N TYR A 188 -3.14 -9.61 -7.70
CA TYR A 188 -1.78 -9.17 -7.35
C TYR A 188 -1.09 -10.23 -6.51
N TRP A 189 0.19 -10.44 -6.78
CA TRP A 189 1.06 -11.16 -5.86
C TRP A 189 1.99 -10.15 -5.21
N VAL A 190 2.21 -10.31 -3.91
CA VAL A 190 3.11 -9.45 -3.13
C VAL A 190 4.12 -10.29 -2.39
N TRP A 191 5.39 -9.89 -2.46
CA TRP A 191 6.50 -10.53 -1.75
C TRP A 191 6.75 -9.80 -0.44
N VAL A 192 6.61 -10.48 0.66
CA VAL A 192 6.71 -9.96 2.03
C VAL A 192 8.05 -10.38 2.62
N SER A 193 8.89 -9.43 2.99
CA SER A 193 10.17 -9.67 3.66
C SER A 193 9.96 -10.45 4.95
N LYS A 194 10.74 -11.54 5.12
CA LYS A 194 10.70 -12.33 6.36
C LYS A 194 11.34 -11.64 7.55
N ASP A 195 12.23 -10.69 7.29
CA ASP A 195 12.98 -9.97 8.32
C ASP A 195 12.29 -8.68 8.77
N GLN A 196 11.56 -8.02 7.87
CA GLN A 196 11.02 -6.69 8.09
C GLN A 196 9.49 -6.63 8.07
N ASP A 197 8.80 -7.68 7.64
CA ASP A 197 7.35 -7.71 7.44
C ASP A 197 6.84 -6.61 6.47
N LEU A 198 7.69 -6.17 5.54
CA LEU A 198 7.37 -5.16 4.54
C LEU A 198 7.26 -5.80 3.15
N ILE A 199 6.36 -5.28 2.33
CA ILE A 199 6.28 -5.69 0.92
C ILE A 199 7.49 -5.15 0.18
N LYS A 200 8.20 -6.01 -0.58
CA LYS A 200 9.41 -5.67 -1.35
C LYS A 200 9.20 -5.68 -2.85
N GLN A 201 8.18 -6.38 -3.29
CA GLN A 201 7.89 -6.55 -4.70
C GLN A 201 6.41 -6.87 -4.87
N TRP A 202 5.84 -6.48 -6.00
CA TRP A 202 4.53 -6.94 -6.40
C TRP A 202 4.50 -7.33 -7.88
N ALA A 203 3.54 -8.19 -8.23
CA ALA A 203 3.24 -8.59 -9.60
C ALA A 203 1.75 -8.38 -9.86
N TYR A 204 1.44 -7.90 -11.06
CA TYR A 204 0.08 -7.67 -11.52
C TYR A 204 -0.32 -8.71 -12.55
N PHE A 205 -1.48 -9.29 -12.38
CA PHE A 205 -2.11 -10.24 -13.30
C PHE A 205 -3.41 -9.64 -13.83
N THR A 206 -3.61 -9.67 -15.15
CA THR A 206 -4.82 -9.14 -15.79
C THR A 206 -6.05 -9.95 -15.40
N HIS A 207 -5.87 -11.28 -15.22
CA HIS A 207 -6.89 -12.16 -14.69
C HIS A 207 -6.33 -13.01 -13.56
N PHE A 208 -7.14 -13.28 -12.54
CA PHE A 208 -6.72 -14.07 -11.38
C PHE A 208 -6.36 -15.53 -11.73
N THR A 209 -6.73 -15.99 -12.93
CA THR A 209 -6.39 -17.31 -13.49
C THR A 209 -5.10 -17.33 -14.30
N ASP A 210 -4.49 -16.16 -14.58
CA ASP A 210 -3.27 -16.09 -15.36
C ASP A 210 -2.10 -16.76 -14.63
N SER A 211 -1.30 -17.51 -15.39
CA SER A 211 -0.10 -18.18 -14.87
C SER A 211 1.13 -17.29 -14.84
N LEU A 212 1.14 -16.21 -15.63
CA LEU A 212 2.24 -15.24 -15.71
C LEU A 212 1.73 -13.83 -15.48
N PRO A 213 2.48 -13.01 -14.73
CA PRO A 213 2.10 -11.62 -14.50
C PRO A 213 2.30 -10.78 -15.76
N GLN A 214 1.45 -9.76 -15.92
CA GLN A 214 1.60 -8.71 -16.93
C GLN A 214 2.89 -7.90 -16.70
N PHE A 215 3.20 -7.64 -15.42
CA PHE A 215 4.46 -7.02 -15.01
C PHE A 215 4.80 -7.38 -13.56
N VAL A 216 6.08 -7.22 -13.24
CA VAL A 216 6.61 -7.29 -11.88
C VAL A 216 7.32 -5.96 -11.60
N SER A 217 7.14 -5.41 -10.41
CA SER A 217 7.74 -4.15 -9.99
C SER A 217 8.28 -4.27 -8.56
N PRO A 218 9.43 -3.68 -8.24
CA PRO A 218 9.84 -3.52 -6.86
C PRO A 218 8.83 -2.65 -6.09
N TRP A 219 8.83 -2.81 -4.78
CA TRP A 219 8.10 -1.99 -3.83
C TRP A 219 9.08 -1.63 -2.73
N ASP A 220 9.80 -0.54 -2.91
CA ASP A 220 10.95 -0.20 -2.08
C ASP A 220 11.00 1.29 -1.74
N ASN A 221 12.11 1.73 -1.16
CA ASN A 221 12.30 3.11 -0.71
C ASN A 221 11.20 3.55 0.26
N TYR A 222 11.08 2.80 1.36
CA TYR A 222 10.19 3.13 2.46
C TYR A 222 10.72 4.31 3.27
N GLU A 223 9.84 5.28 3.50
CA GLU A 223 10.13 6.44 4.35
C GLU A 223 8.98 6.65 5.34
N GLN A 224 9.32 7.28 6.48
CA GLN A 224 8.35 7.61 7.52
C GLN A 224 7.66 8.93 7.18
N PHE A 225 6.32 8.90 7.10
CA PHE A 225 5.47 10.08 6.89
C PHE A 225 4.48 10.19 8.05
N GLY A 226 4.74 11.10 8.98
CA GLY A 226 3.98 11.15 10.23
C GLY A 226 4.15 9.85 11.02
N GLN A 227 3.08 9.10 11.21
CA GLN A 227 3.09 7.83 11.96
C GLN A 227 3.06 6.59 11.04
N ILE A 228 3.03 6.77 9.72
CA ILE A 228 2.92 5.68 8.75
C ILE A 228 4.16 5.58 7.85
N LEU A 229 4.44 4.37 7.34
CA LEU A 229 5.45 4.14 6.32
C LEU A 229 4.80 4.13 4.93
N LEU A 230 5.43 4.80 3.97
CA LEU A 230 5.03 4.73 2.55
C LEU A 230 6.26 4.42 1.70
N ALA A 231 6.11 3.51 0.75
CA ALA A 231 7.16 3.16 -0.20
C ALA A 231 7.02 4.00 -1.48
N GLN A 232 8.10 4.61 -1.91
CA GLN A 232 8.12 5.49 -3.09
C GLN A 232 8.71 4.81 -4.33
N GLY A 233 9.57 3.80 -4.16
CA GLY A 233 10.29 3.13 -5.24
C GLY A 233 9.43 2.15 -6.02
N ARG A 234 9.49 2.25 -7.36
CA ARG A 234 8.85 1.34 -8.33
C ARG A 234 9.78 1.06 -9.52
N GLY A 235 11.07 0.93 -9.21
CA GLY A 235 12.10 0.75 -10.23
C GLY A 235 12.35 2.03 -11.04
N SER A 236 12.10 2.01 -12.34
CA SER A 236 12.28 3.17 -13.21
C SER A 236 11.17 4.23 -13.07
N ARG A 237 10.08 3.94 -12.35
CA ARG A 237 8.93 4.83 -12.16
C ARG A 237 8.69 5.00 -10.67
N ASN A 238 9.05 6.15 -10.13
CA ASN A 238 8.88 6.42 -8.70
C ASN A 238 7.68 7.33 -8.46
N LEU A 239 7.08 7.14 -7.27
CA LEU A 239 6.17 8.11 -6.70
C LEU A 239 7.04 9.19 -6.05
N THR A 240 6.75 10.45 -6.32
CA THR A 240 7.53 11.57 -5.81
C THR A 240 6.65 12.57 -5.08
N GLU A 241 7.23 13.54 -4.42
CA GLU A 241 6.50 14.56 -3.65
C GLU A 241 5.50 13.95 -2.65
N VAL A 242 5.81 12.75 -2.13
CA VAL A 242 4.97 12.09 -1.14
C VAL A 242 5.02 12.87 0.16
N ALA A 243 3.85 13.17 0.71
CA ALA A 243 3.72 13.86 1.99
C ALA A 243 2.44 13.46 2.72
N VAL A 244 2.51 13.37 4.03
CA VAL A 244 1.35 13.35 4.93
C VAL A 244 1.24 14.73 5.57
N LEU A 245 0.10 15.40 5.37
CA LEU A 245 -0.12 16.76 5.85
C LEU A 245 -1.08 16.74 7.03
N THR A 246 -0.83 17.60 8.01
CA THR A 246 -1.70 17.75 9.19
C THR A 246 -2.88 18.67 8.92
N THR A 247 -2.68 19.65 8.06
CA THR A 247 -3.71 20.64 7.71
C THR A 247 -3.65 20.98 6.23
N VAL A 248 -4.81 21.12 5.62
CA VAL A 248 -4.98 21.61 4.25
C VAL A 248 -6.15 22.58 4.25
N PRO A 249 -6.04 23.78 3.64
CA PRO A 249 -7.16 24.69 3.51
C PRO A 249 -8.32 24.01 2.77
N GLN A 250 -9.53 24.11 3.28
CA GLN A 250 -10.72 23.49 2.63
C GLN A 250 -10.92 24.00 1.19
N GLN A 251 -10.54 25.25 0.94
CA GLN A 251 -10.59 25.86 -0.38
C GLN A 251 -9.84 25.02 -1.45
N THR A 252 -8.80 24.28 -1.06
CA THR A 252 -8.00 23.42 -1.95
C THR A 252 -8.83 22.37 -2.69
N PHE A 253 -9.95 21.93 -2.09
CA PHE A 253 -10.84 20.90 -2.65
C PHE A 253 -12.08 21.45 -3.33
N ILE A 254 -12.26 22.79 -3.41
CA ILE A 254 -13.48 23.40 -3.95
C ILE A 254 -13.22 24.47 -5.02
N SER A 255 -11.98 24.92 -5.15
CA SER A 255 -11.59 25.91 -6.20
C SER A 255 -10.11 25.74 -6.61
N LEU A 256 -9.70 26.50 -7.64
CA LEU A 256 -8.29 26.64 -8.03
C LEU A 256 -7.48 27.39 -6.99
#